data_722bb98ea665b8e34071b14edeccf9fb
#
_entry.id   722bb98ea665b8e34071b14edeccf9fb
#
_cell.length_a   1.000
_cell.length_b   1.000
_cell.length_c   1.000
_cell.angle_alpha   90.00
_cell.angle_beta   90.00
_cell.angle_gamma   90.00
#
_symmetry.space_group_name_H-M   'P 1'
#
loop_
_entity.id
_entity.type
_entity.pdbx_description
1 polymer ?
#
loop_
_entity_poly.entity_id
_entity_poly.type
_entity_poly.pdbx_seq_one_letter_code
_entity_poly.pdbx_strand_id
1 'polypeptide(L)'
;VLVGDTVRVHVKVKEGARERIQVFEGTVIAKKHGGIEETITVRRLSYGVGVEKVFPVHSPSIEKIETVRHGYVRRAKLYYLRDRVGKAAKIREKL
;
A
#
# COMPACT_ATOMS: atom_id res chain seq x y z
N VAL A 1 6.46 -3.43 -7.63
CA VAL A 1 5.31 -3.56 -6.74
C VAL A 1 4.11 -4.09 -7.51
N LEU A 2 3.52 -5.17 -7.01
CA LEU A 2 2.38 -5.83 -7.64
C LEU A 2 1.17 -5.79 -6.71
N VAL A 3 -0.02 -5.86 -7.30
CA VAL A 3 -1.26 -5.99 -6.53
C VAL A 3 -1.20 -7.26 -5.68
N GLY A 4 -1.53 -7.14 -4.41
CA GLY A 4 -1.45 -8.25 -3.46
C GLY A 4 -0.19 -8.23 -2.59
N ASP A 5 0.83 -7.48 -2.99
CA ASP A 5 2.05 -7.38 -2.19
C ASP A 5 1.81 -6.58 -0.91
N THR A 6 2.48 -6.98 0.15
CA THR A 6 2.56 -6.18 1.37
C THR A 6 3.77 -5.27 1.24
N VAL A 7 3.54 -3.98 1.36
CA VAL A 7 4.59 -2.98 1.14
C VAL A 7 4.69 -2.01 2.31
N ARG A 8 5.87 -1.41 2.44
CA ARG A 8 6.09 -0.26 3.32
C ARG A 8 6.39 0.94 2.45
N VAL A 9 5.52 1.94 2.53
CA VAL A 9 5.71 3.20 1.80
C VAL A 9 6.35 4.21 2.74
N HIS A 10 7.54 4.65 2.40
CA HIS A 10 8.30 5.63 3.19
C HIS A 10 8.01 7.01 2.64
N VAL A 11 7.24 7.80 3.39
CA VAL A 11 6.77 9.12 2.97
C VAL A 11 7.51 10.19 3.75
N LYS A 12 8.03 11.19 3.05
CA LYS A 12 8.62 12.37 3.67
C LYS A 12 7.54 13.31 4.14
N VAL A 13 7.58 13.67 5.41
CA VAL A 13 6.62 14.60 6.00
C VAL A 13 7.38 15.79 6.55
N LYS A 14 6.98 17.00 6.15
CA LYS A 14 7.54 18.23 6.70
C LYS A 14 6.63 18.77 7.78
N GLU A 15 7.21 19.01 8.94
CA GLU A 15 6.52 19.63 10.05
C GLU A 15 7.35 20.84 10.52
N GLY A 16 6.94 22.03 10.09
CA GLY A 16 7.71 23.26 10.33
C GLY A 16 9.08 23.18 9.67
N ALA A 17 10.15 23.31 10.46
CA ALA A 17 11.52 23.24 9.96
C ALA A 17 12.08 21.82 9.95
N ARG A 18 11.31 20.85 10.42
CA ARG A 18 11.75 19.45 10.48
C ARG A 18 11.15 18.62 9.36
N GLU A 19 11.93 17.66 8.90
CA GLU A 19 11.49 16.65 7.95
C GLU A 19 11.68 15.28 8.60
N ARG A 20 10.66 14.43 8.50
CA ARG A 20 10.74 13.07 9.01
C ARG A 20 10.16 12.10 8.01
N ILE A 21 10.49 10.83 8.18
CA ILE A 21 9.96 9.76 7.36
C ILE A 21 8.84 9.07 8.12
N GLN A 22 7.67 9.00 7.50
CA GLN A 22 6.54 8.25 8.02
C GLN A 22 6.37 6.99 7.18
N VAL A 23 6.26 5.84 7.83
CA VAL A 23 6.11 4.57 7.14
C VAL A 23 4.65 4.11 7.21
N PHE A 24 4.07 3.83 6.05
CA PHE A 24 2.74 3.26 5.95
C PHE A 24 2.89 1.83 5.40
N GLU A 25 2.53 0.84 6.19
CA GLU A 25 2.61 -0.57 5.79
C GLU A 25 1.22 -1.12 5.53
N GLY A 26 1.06 -1.84 4.44
CA GLY A 26 -0.22 -2.46 4.11
C GLY A 26 -0.13 -3.25 2.83
N THR A 27 -1.29 -3.67 2.34
CA THR A 27 -1.42 -4.48 1.13
C THR A 27 -1.84 -3.62 -0.04
N VAL A 28 -1.15 -3.77 -1.17
CA VAL A 28 -1.51 -3.10 -2.42
C VAL A 28 -2.77 -3.75 -2.97
N ILE A 29 -3.85 -3.00 -3.07
CA ILE A 29 -5.12 -3.50 -3.59
C ILE A 29 -5.43 -3.03 -5.01
N ALA A 30 -4.75 -2.00 -5.47
CA ALA A 30 -4.95 -1.50 -6.84
C ALA A 30 -3.70 -0.75 -7.31
N LYS A 31 -3.47 -0.80 -8.62
CA LYS A 31 -2.50 0.03 -9.33
C LYS A 31 -3.26 0.72 -10.45
N LYS A 32 -3.07 2.00 -10.60
CA LYS A 32 -3.74 2.79 -11.64
C LYS A 32 -2.73 3.61 -12.41
N HIS A 33 -3.05 3.85 -13.67
CA HIS A 33 -2.23 4.62 -14.60
C HIS A 33 -0.88 3.94 -14.82
N GLY A 34 0.01 4.59 -15.50
CA GLY A 34 1.32 4.04 -15.77
C GLY A 34 2.32 5.18 -15.95
N GLY A 35 3.59 4.83 -16.05
CA GLY A 35 4.66 5.80 -16.18
C GLY A 35 4.71 6.74 -15.00
N ILE A 36 4.85 8.03 -15.26
CA ILE A 36 5.00 9.03 -14.21
C ILE A 36 3.72 9.26 -13.41
N GLU A 37 2.58 8.87 -13.94
CA GLU A 37 1.28 9.05 -13.29
C GLU A 37 0.82 7.81 -12.51
N GLU A 38 1.68 6.82 -12.37
CA GLU A 38 1.34 5.60 -11.66
C GLU A 38 1.03 5.85 -10.20
N THR A 39 -0.09 5.29 -9.73
CA THR A 39 -0.47 5.34 -8.32
C THR A 39 -0.75 3.95 -7.81
N ILE A 40 -0.53 3.73 -6.52
CA ILE A 40 -0.92 2.51 -5.84
C ILE A 40 -1.87 2.85 -4.70
N THR A 41 -2.82 1.96 -4.46
CA THR A 41 -3.71 2.05 -3.30
C THR A 41 -3.29 0.99 -2.31
N VAL A 42 -2.94 1.40 -1.10
CA VAL A 42 -2.49 0.51 -0.03
C VAL A 42 -3.55 0.51 1.07
N ARG A 43 -3.96 -0.69 1.47
CA ARG A 43 -4.93 -0.89 2.53
C ARG A 43 -4.27 -1.52 3.75
N ARG A 44 -4.59 -0.99 4.92
CA ARG A 44 -4.21 -1.63 6.17
C ARG A 44 -5.36 -1.63 7.15
N LEU A 45 -5.31 -2.52 8.13
CA LEU A 45 -6.25 -2.53 9.24
C LEU A 45 -5.64 -1.75 10.41
N SER A 46 -6.43 -0.82 10.95
CA SER A 46 -6.05 -0.07 12.13
C SER A 46 -7.21 -0.11 13.10
N TYR A 47 -7.00 -0.72 14.25
CA TYR A 47 -8.03 -0.88 15.29
C TYR A 47 -9.33 -1.51 14.76
N GLY A 48 -9.21 -2.50 13.88
CA GLY A 48 -10.36 -3.16 13.28
C GLY A 48 -11.03 -2.40 12.14
N VAL A 49 -10.52 -1.23 11.80
CA VAL A 49 -11.05 -0.41 10.70
C VAL A 49 -10.08 -0.43 9.53
N GLY A 50 -10.61 -0.68 8.33
CA GLY A 50 -9.80 -0.62 7.12
C GLY A 50 -9.49 0.81 6.73
N VAL A 51 -8.22 1.10 6.50
CA VAL A 51 -7.74 2.41 6.04
C VAL A 51 -7.05 2.22 4.70
N GLU A 52 -7.45 2.99 3.70
CA GLU A 52 -6.86 2.96 2.36
C GLU A 52 -6.22 4.31 2.06
N LYS A 53 -5.03 4.27 1.49
CA LYS A 53 -4.36 5.46 1.00
C LYS A 53 -3.85 5.25 -0.41
N VAL A 54 -3.97 6.29 -1.23
CA VAL A 54 -3.43 6.30 -2.58
C VAL A 54 -2.10 7.03 -2.57
N PHE A 55 -1.07 6.38 -3.09
CA PHE A 55 0.28 6.95 -3.17
C PHE A 55 0.69 7.10 -4.63
N PRO A 56 1.05 8.32 -5.07
CA PRO A 56 1.70 8.50 -6.39
C PRO A 56 3.13 7.97 -6.30
N VAL A 57 3.41 6.92 -7.04
CA VAL A 57 4.68 6.19 -6.95
C VAL A 57 5.90 7.06 -7.23
N HIS A 58 5.75 8.01 -8.14
CA HIS A 58 6.85 8.88 -8.59
C HIS A 58 6.84 10.25 -7.91
N SER A 59 6.09 10.42 -6.83
CA SER A 59 6.08 11.68 -6.08
C SER A 59 7.40 11.89 -5.35
N PRO A 60 7.94 13.12 -5.35
CA PRO A 60 9.15 13.40 -4.56
C PRO A 60 8.95 13.23 -3.06
N SER A 61 7.70 13.18 -2.59
CA SER A 61 7.40 12.89 -1.18
C SER A 61 7.54 11.42 -0.82
N ILE A 62 7.57 10.53 -1.81
CA ILE A 62 7.79 9.10 -1.59
C ILE A 62 9.29 8.84 -1.67
N GLU A 63 9.90 8.51 -0.52
CA GLU A 63 11.31 8.21 -0.51
C GLU A 63 11.59 6.85 -1.15
N LYS A 64 10.84 5.83 -0.71
CA LYS A 64 10.94 4.49 -1.29
C LYS A 64 9.71 3.68 -0.94
N ILE A 65 9.51 2.60 -1.69
CA ILE A 65 8.49 1.61 -1.43
C ILE A 65 9.20 0.26 -1.34
N GLU A 66 9.13 -0.37 -0.15
CA GLU A 66 9.72 -1.69 0.07
C GLU A 66 8.65 -2.75 -0.03
N THR A 67 8.91 -3.81 -0.78
CA THR A 67 8.06 -4.99 -0.77
C THR A 67 8.49 -5.88 0.38
N VAL A 68 7.61 -6.06 1.36
CA VAL A 68 7.87 -6.91 2.53
C VAL A 68 7.53 -8.36 2.22
N ARG A 69 6.40 -8.57 1.54
CA ARG A 69 5.91 -9.89 1.17
C ARG A 69 5.24 -9.83 -0.19
N HIS A 70 5.38 -10.90 -0.96
CA HIS A 70 4.67 -11.07 -2.21
C HIS A 70 3.39 -11.85 -1.94
N GLY A 71 2.25 -11.27 -2.30
CA GLY A 71 0.97 -11.92 -2.19
C GLY A 71 0.65 -12.70 -3.46
N TYR A 72 -0.08 -13.80 -3.31
CA TYR A 72 -0.60 -14.53 -4.46
C TYR A 72 -2.01 -14.04 -4.76
N VAL A 73 -2.18 -13.37 -5.91
CA VAL A 73 -3.48 -12.88 -6.36
C VAL A 73 -3.66 -13.17 -7.83
N ARG A 74 -4.90 -13.47 -8.20
CA ARG A 74 -5.28 -13.70 -9.60
C ARG A 74 -5.94 -12.48 -10.23
N ARG A 75 -6.36 -11.52 -9.43
CA ARG A 75 -7.06 -10.33 -9.89
C ARG A 75 -6.17 -9.11 -9.72
N ALA A 76 -6.29 -8.17 -10.65
CA ALA A 76 -5.52 -6.94 -10.61
C ALA A 76 -5.95 -5.99 -9.49
N LYS A 77 -7.17 -6.17 -8.95
CA LYS A 77 -7.70 -5.33 -7.87
C LYS A 77 -8.31 -6.22 -6.79
N LEU A 78 -8.12 -5.82 -5.53
CA LEU A 78 -8.57 -6.59 -4.38
C LEU A 78 -9.63 -5.83 -3.59
N TYR A 79 -10.62 -5.30 -4.29
CA TYR A 79 -11.68 -4.51 -3.63
C TYR A 79 -12.50 -5.32 -2.63
N TYR A 80 -12.56 -6.62 -2.77
CA TYR A 80 -13.25 -7.46 -1.80
C TYR A 80 -12.66 -7.38 -0.40
N LEU A 81 -11.41 -6.95 -0.26
CA LEU A 81 -10.80 -6.76 1.06
C LEU A 81 -11.44 -5.62 1.84
N ARG A 82 -12.12 -4.71 1.16
CA ARG A 82 -12.77 -3.56 1.82
C ARG A 82 -13.89 -3.97 2.76
N ASP A 83 -14.55 -5.08 2.45
CA ASP A 83 -15.69 -5.56 3.23
C ASP A 83 -15.31 -6.62 4.26
N ARG A 84 -14.00 -6.84 4.44
CA ARG A 84 -13.53 -7.91 5.31
C ARG A 84 -12.44 -7.42 6.24
N VAL A 85 -12.47 -7.94 7.46
CA VAL A 85 -11.47 -7.65 8.50
C VAL A 85 -11.00 -8.96 9.13
N GLY A 86 -9.89 -8.90 9.87
CA GLY A 86 -9.33 -10.07 10.54
C GLY A 86 -8.79 -11.09 9.54
N LYS A 87 -9.09 -12.36 9.79
CA LYS A 87 -8.58 -13.45 8.94
C LYS A 87 -9.01 -13.31 7.49
N ALA A 88 -10.21 -12.80 7.24
CA ALA A 88 -10.75 -12.67 5.89
C ALA A 88 -10.00 -11.62 5.07
N ALA A 89 -9.27 -10.72 5.69
CA ALA A 89 -8.50 -9.69 5.01
C ALA A 89 -7.08 -10.15 4.67
N LYS A 90 -6.68 -11.34 5.10
CA LYS A 90 -5.33 -11.86 4.83
C LYS A 90 -5.24 -12.45 3.44
N ILE A 91 -4.12 -12.18 2.79
CA ILE A 91 -3.79 -12.77 1.49
C ILE A 91 -2.74 -13.84 1.73
N ARG A 92 -2.92 -15.00 1.09
CA ARG A 92 -1.95 -16.09 1.19
C ARG A 92 -0.61 -15.63 0.61
N GLU A 93 0.45 -15.88 1.34
CA GLU A 93 1.78 -15.58 0.85
C GLU A 93 2.14 -16.47 -0.34
N LYS A 94 2.86 -15.89 -1.28
CA LYS A 94 3.39 -16.63 -2.40
C LYS A 94 4.67 -17.34 -1.94
N LEU A 95 4.66 -18.63 -2.04
CA LEU A 95 5.81 -19.46 -1.67
C LEU A 95 6.77 -19.67 -2.84
#